data_4fa7c546e2a3aea9cce38a0345cf1641
#
_entry.id   4fa7c546e2a3aea9cce38a0345cf1641
#
_cell.length_a   1.000
_cell.length_b   1.000
_cell.length_c   1.000
_cell.angle_alpha   90.00
_cell.angle_beta   90.00
_cell.angle_gamma   90.00
#
_symmetry.space_group_name_H-M   'P 1'
#
loop_
_entity.id
_entity.type
_entity.pdbx_description
1 polymer ?
#
loop_
_entity_poly.entity_id
_entity_poly.type
_entity_poly.pdbx_seq_one_letter_code
_entity_poly.pdbx_strand_id
1 'polypeptide(L)'
;MKQTSFASLEYAGKKRVTRREKFLGEMQKVVPWQRLLDLIEPHYPSSGRVGRPPIGLERMLRMYFVQQWYALSDEALEDALYDSHAMREFVGIDLAREQVPDATTLLKLRRLLEQHQLGQAILQQINGHLSEQGLLMREGTMIDATIVAAPSSTKNQAGSRDPEMHQTKKGNQWHFGL
;
A
#
# COMPACT_ATOMS: atom_id res chain seq x y z
N MET A 1 0.11 -10.08 29.64
CA MET A 1 0.01 -8.62 29.80
C MET A 1 1.09 -7.96 28.94
N LYS A 2 0.70 -7.11 27.97
CA LYS A 2 1.68 -6.29 27.22
C LYS A 2 2.16 -5.17 28.16
N GLN A 3 3.44 -5.18 28.49
CA GLN A 3 4.05 -4.10 29.24
C GLN A 3 4.20 -2.89 28.32
N THR A 4 3.51 -1.80 28.62
CA THR A 4 3.53 -0.55 27.84
C THR A 4 4.83 0.21 28.18
N SER A 5 5.58 0.62 27.16
CA SER A 5 6.75 1.48 27.36
C SER A 5 6.32 2.93 27.66
N PHE A 6 7.19 3.69 28.33
CA PHE A 6 6.92 5.12 28.60
C PHE A 6 6.67 5.91 27.31
N ALA A 7 7.42 5.62 26.24
CA ALA A 7 7.20 6.24 24.92
C ALA A 7 5.82 5.92 24.32
N SER A 8 5.28 4.71 24.55
CA SER A 8 3.93 4.33 24.13
C SER A 8 2.85 5.08 24.94
N LEU A 9 3.10 5.34 26.24
CA LEU A 9 2.19 6.11 27.07
C LEU A 9 2.15 7.59 26.67
N GLU A 10 3.30 8.21 26.39
CA GLU A 10 3.37 9.57 25.88
C GLU A 10 2.65 9.71 24.53
N TYR A 11 2.87 8.74 23.64
CA TYR A 11 2.21 8.72 22.34
C TYR A 11 0.68 8.52 22.47
N ALA A 12 0.22 7.69 23.39
CA ALA A 12 -1.20 7.46 23.66
C ALA A 12 -1.88 8.71 24.27
N GLY A 13 -1.13 9.53 25.03
CA GLY A 13 -1.64 10.78 25.64
C GLY A 13 -1.75 11.95 24.66
N LYS A 14 -1.36 11.83 23.41
CA LYS A 14 -1.43 12.92 22.43
C LYS A 14 -2.88 13.29 22.10
N LYS A 15 -3.13 14.60 21.96
CA LYS A 15 -4.47 15.13 21.66
C LYS A 15 -4.93 14.92 20.22
N ARG A 16 -4.02 14.55 19.30
CA ARG A 16 -4.32 14.45 17.86
C ARG A 16 -3.90 13.11 17.29
N VAL A 17 -4.82 12.43 16.59
CA VAL A 17 -4.56 11.27 15.76
C VAL A 17 -3.99 11.75 14.41
N THR A 18 -2.87 11.19 13.98
CA THR A 18 -2.25 11.55 12.70
C THR A 18 -3.00 10.90 11.53
N ARG A 19 -2.87 11.48 10.33
CA ARG A 19 -3.46 10.87 9.11
C ARG A 19 -2.94 9.45 8.87
N ARG A 20 -1.64 9.25 9.12
CA ARG A 20 -0.97 7.94 8.99
C ARG A 20 -1.58 6.91 9.94
N GLU A 21 -1.75 7.27 11.19
CA GLU A 21 -2.35 6.40 12.21
C GLU A 21 -3.80 6.04 11.89
N LYS A 22 -4.59 7.02 11.43
CA LYS A 22 -5.96 6.77 10.98
C LYS A 22 -5.99 5.77 9.81
N PHE A 23 -5.18 6.01 8.79
CA PHE A 23 -5.09 5.12 7.63
C PHE A 23 -4.68 3.70 8.01
N LEU A 24 -3.62 3.53 8.80
CA LEU A 24 -3.16 2.22 9.26
C LEU A 24 -4.21 1.50 10.13
N GLY A 25 -4.93 2.26 10.96
CA GLY A 25 -6.04 1.73 11.75
C GLY A 25 -7.24 1.26 10.90
N GLU A 26 -7.51 1.92 9.77
CA GLU A 26 -8.50 1.49 8.78
C GLU A 26 -8.01 0.22 8.05
N MET A 27 -6.77 0.20 7.59
CA MET A 27 -6.17 -0.96 6.92
C MET A 27 -6.10 -2.20 7.82
N GLN A 28 -5.92 -2.02 9.12
CA GLN A 28 -6.00 -3.11 10.10
C GLN A 28 -7.34 -3.83 10.05
N LYS A 29 -8.44 -3.13 9.76
CA LYS A 29 -9.81 -3.67 9.74
C LYS A 29 -10.21 -4.22 8.38
N VAL A 30 -9.72 -3.57 7.31
CA VAL A 30 -10.12 -3.87 5.93
C VAL A 30 -9.35 -5.04 5.34
N VAL A 31 -8.07 -5.21 5.69
CA VAL A 31 -7.23 -6.29 5.14
C VAL A 31 -7.57 -7.62 5.80
N PRO A 32 -7.86 -8.70 5.04
CA PRO A 32 -8.16 -10.03 5.59
C PRO A 32 -6.88 -10.77 6.01
N TRP A 33 -6.21 -10.28 7.08
CA TRP A 33 -4.89 -10.74 7.52
C TRP A 33 -4.80 -12.26 7.63
N GLN A 34 -5.79 -12.91 8.26
CA GLN A 34 -5.74 -14.35 8.46
C GLN A 34 -5.75 -15.12 7.13
N ARG A 35 -6.60 -14.74 6.18
CA ARG A 35 -6.65 -15.37 4.84
C ARG A 35 -5.31 -15.23 4.11
N LEU A 36 -4.64 -14.08 4.27
CA LEU A 36 -3.32 -13.86 3.65
C LEU A 36 -2.22 -14.65 4.34
N LEU A 37 -2.26 -14.77 5.66
CA LEU A 37 -1.33 -15.59 6.42
C LEU A 37 -1.45 -17.07 6.04
N ASP A 38 -2.66 -17.60 6.03
CA ASP A 38 -2.96 -19.01 5.66
C ASP A 38 -2.46 -19.33 4.23
N LEU A 39 -2.52 -18.35 3.32
CA LEU A 39 -2.03 -18.48 1.95
C LEU A 39 -0.50 -18.58 1.87
N ILE A 40 0.22 -17.83 2.71
CA ILE A 40 1.68 -17.68 2.63
C ILE A 40 2.39 -18.70 3.55
N GLU A 41 1.78 -19.07 4.67
CA GLU A 41 2.38 -19.89 5.72
C GLU A 41 2.99 -21.22 5.20
N PRO A 42 2.37 -21.96 4.26
CA PRO A 42 2.94 -23.20 3.73
C PRO A 42 4.29 -23.02 3.05
N HIS A 43 4.59 -21.81 2.58
CA HIS A 43 5.82 -21.47 1.86
C HIS A 43 6.84 -20.74 2.75
N TYR A 44 6.41 -20.27 3.93
CA TYR A 44 7.24 -19.49 4.82
C TYR A 44 8.15 -20.39 5.66
N PRO A 45 9.43 -19.99 5.89
CA PRO A 45 10.35 -20.79 6.70
C PRO A 45 9.79 -21.03 8.10
N SER A 46 9.69 -22.28 8.51
CA SER A 46 9.28 -22.65 9.88
C SER A 46 10.44 -22.48 10.87
N SER A 47 10.10 -22.14 12.11
CA SER A 47 11.05 -22.17 13.24
C SER A 47 11.41 -23.62 13.53
N GLY A 48 12.71 -23.92 13.66
CA GLY A 48 13.19 -25.28 13.97
C GLY A 48 14.44 -25.69 13.18
N ARG A 49 14.90 -24.87 12.25
CA ARG A 49 16.21 -25.04 11.58
C ARG A 49 17.33 -24.40 12.41
N VAL A 50 18.54 -24.95 12.26
CA VAL A 50 19.75 -24.36 12.86
C VAL A 50 19.95 -22.93 12.33
N GLY A 51 20.11 -21.95 13.23
CA GLY A 51 20.35 -20.56 12.88
C GLY A 51 19.40 -19.60 13.58
N ARG A 52 19.43 -18.31 13.17
CA ARG A 52 18.53 -17.28 13.70
C ARG A 52 17.08 -17.60 13.32
N PRO A 53 16.14 -17.62 14.28
CA PRO A 53 14.73 -17.84 13.99
C PRO A 53 14.21 -16.85 12.94
N PRO A 54 13.33 -17.26 12.03
CA PRO A 54 12.70 -16.34 11.10
C PRO A 54 11.82 -15.33 11.84
N ILE A 55 11.73 -14.12 11.32
CA ILE A 55 10.80 -13.11 11.82
C ILE A 55 9.37 -13.61 11.54
N GLY A 56 8.44 -13.40 12.47
CA GLY A 56 7.05 -13.86 12.31
C GLY A 56 6.43 -13.38 11.00
N LEU A 57 5.74 -14.27 10.30
CA LEU A 57 5.14 -14.00 8.99
C LEU A 57 4.20 -12.78 9.00
N GLU A 58 3.36 -12.66 10.03
CA GLU A 58 2.43 -11.52 10.16
C GLU A 58 3.18 -10.19 10.15
N ARG A 59 4.28 -10.09 10.91
CA ARG A 59 5.11 -8.89 10.95
C ARG A 59 5.71 -8.57 9.58
N MET A 60 6.26 -9.57 8.92
CA MET A 60 6.84 -9.41 7.59
C MET A 60 5.81 -8.99 6.56
N LEU A 61 4.60 -9.54 6.62
CA LEU A 61 3.50 -9.17 5.75
C LEU A 61 3.05 -7.73 6.00
N ARG A 62 2.93 -7.31 7.25
CA ARG A 62 2.61 -5.91 7.63
C ARG A 62 3.67 -4.93 7.14
N MET A 63 4.96 -5.26 7.27
CA MET A 63 6.06 -4.47 6.71
C MET A 63 5.94 -4.33 5.19
N TYR A 64 5.67 -5.44 4.49
CA TYR A 64 5.46 -5.45 3.06
C TYR A 64 4.31 -4.53 2.64
N PHE A 65 3.17 -4.57 3.32
CA PHE A 65 2.04 -3.70 3.03
C PHE A 65 2.36 -2.22 3.31
N VAL A 66 3.03 -1.91 4.42
CA VAL A 66 3.48 -0.53 4.71
C VAL A 66 4.39 -0.03 3.59
N GLN A 67 5.33 -0.84 3.12
CA GLN A 67 6.20 -0.49 2.00
C GLN A 67 5.40 -0.13 0.74
N GLN A 68 4.41 -0.98 0.38
CA GLN A 68 3.60 -0.76 -0.81
C GLN A 68 2.70 0.48 -0.68
N TRP A 69 2.01 0.66 0.44
CA TRP A 69 1.08 1.77 0.63
C TRP A 69 1.75 3.15 0.65
N TYR A 70 2.99 3.21 1.12
CA TYR A 70 3.75 4.47 1.19
C TYR A 70 4.82 4.58 0.10
N ALA A 71 4.89 3.63 -0.84
CA ALA A 71 5.86 3.58 -1.93
C ALA A 71 7.32 3.77 -1.44
N LEU A 72 7.69 3.09 -0.34
CA LEU A 72 9.00 3.21 0.28
C LEU A 72 10.01 2.27 -0.39
N SER A 73 11.26 2.71 -0.51
CA SER A 73 12.39 1.82 -0.77
C SER A 73 12.64 0.92 0.46
N ASP A 74 13.50 -0.10 0.31
CA ASP A 74 13.83 -1.00 1.43
C ASP A 74 14.49 -0.24 2.59
N GLU A 75 15.44 0.66 2.29
CA GLU A 75 16.10 1.51 3.27
C GLU A 75 15.14 2.53 3.87
N ALA A 76 14.30 3.17 3.04
CA ALA A 76 13.32 4.13 3.54
C ALA A 76 12.25 3.50 4.43
N LEU A 77 11.92 2.22 4.24
CA LEU A 77 11.04 1.49 5.17
C LEU A 77 11.71 1.29 6.52
N GLU A 78 12.97 0.89 6.55
CA GLU A 78 13.74 0.72 7.78
C GLU A 78 13.78 2.04 8.57
N ASP A 79 14.16 3.15 7.93
CA ASP A 79 14.17 4.49 8.53
C ASP A 79 12.77 4.90 9.02
N ALA A 80 11.73 4.69 8.20
CA ALA A 80 10.36 5.01 8.58
C ALA A 80 9.85 4.21 9.79
N LEU A 81 10.32 2.98 9.98
CA LEU A 81 10.03 2.17 11.16
C LEU A 81 10.78 2.65 12.40
N TYR A 82 11.97 3.24 12.26
CA TYR A 82 12.66 3.92 13.36
C TYR A 82 11.99 5.25 13.74
N ASP A 83 11.56 6.04 12.77
CA ASP A 83 11.02 7.38 12.99
C ASP A 83 9.55 7.39 13.39
N SER A 84 8.72 6.55 12.77
CA SER A 84 7.27 6.60 12.91
C SER A 84 6.73 5.61 13.93
N HIS A 85 6.28 6.10 15.09
CA HIS A 85 5.60 5.28 16.09
C HIS A 85 4.38 4.55 15.52
N ALA A 86 3.56 5.22 14.71
CA ALA A 86 2.36 4.62 14.11
C ALA A 86 2.67 3.43 13.19
N MET A 87 3.76 3.51 12.42
CA MET A 87 4.19 2.38 11.56
C MET A 87 4.74 1.24 12.40
N ARG A 88 5.55 1.53 13.42
CA ARG A 88 6.04 0.51 14.36
C ARG A 88 4.90 -0.22 15.07
N GLU A 89 3.94 0.53 15.59
CA GLU A 89 2.78 -0.03 16.28
C GLU A 89 1.98 -0.94 15.36
N PHE A 90 1.74 -0.49 14.12
CA PHE A 90 1.05 -1.28 13.10
C PHE A 90 1.78 -2.58 12.77
N VAL A 91 3.10 -2.53 12.63
CA VAL A 91 3.95 -3.71 12.33
C VAL A 91 4.16 -4.58 13.56
N GLY A 92 3.98 -4.04 14.75
CA GLY A 92 4.17 -4.73 16.03
C GLY A 92 5.64 -4.82 16.45
N ILE A 93 6.43 -3.77 16.20
CA ILE A 93 7.84 -3.65 16.62
C ILE A 93 7.93 -2.80 17.89
N ASP A 94 8.64 -3.33 18.90
CA ASP A 94 8.97 -2.61 20.14
C ASP A 94 10.48 -2.38 20.20
N LEU A 95 10.93 -1.16 19.97
CA LEU A 95 12.36 -0.79 19.99
C LEU A 95 13.04 -0.98 21.34
N ALA A 96 12.27 -1.09 22.44
CA ALA A 96 12.84 -1.40 23.73
C ALA A 96 13.28 -2.87 23.87
N ARG A 97 12.80 -3.74 22.98
CA ARG A 97 13.02 -5.19 23.04
C ARG A 97 13.73 -5.77 21.83
N GLU A 98 13.62 -5.12 20.69
CA GLU A 98 14.11 -5.64 19.42
C GLU A 98 14.51 -4.52 18.46
N GLN A 99 15.36 -4.85 17.52
CA GLN A 99 15.75 -3.95 16.43
C GLN A 99 14.76 -4.06 15.28
N VAL A 100 14.65 -2.99 14.50
CA VAL A 100 13.93 -3.01 13.22
C VAL A 100 14.61 -4.03 12.30
N PRO A 101 13.86 -4.88 11.59
CA PRO A 101 14.43 -5.74 10.56
C PRO A 101 15.12 -4.91 9.48
N ASP A 102 16.29 -5.34 9.06
CA ASP A 102 17.07 -4.68 8.03
C ASP A 102 16.39 -4.71 6.64
N ALA A 103 16.82 -3.83 5.76
CA ALA A 103 16.33 -3.72 4.38
C ALA A 103 16.40 -5.05 3.62
N THR A 104 17.41 -5.90 3.89
CA THR A 104 17.58 -7.19 3.19
C THR A 104 16.58 -8.25 3.64
N THR A 105 16.02 -8.10 4.82
CA THR A 105 15.07 -9.06 5.39
C THR A 105 13.76 -9.07 4.60
N LEU A 106 13.24 -7.91 4.22
CA LEU A 106 12.02 -7.82 3.41
C LEU A 106 12.23 -8.35 1.98
N LEU A 107 13.44 -8.17 1.43
CA LEU A 107 13.80 -8.73 0.13
C LEU A 107 13.63 -10.26 0.07
N LYS A 108 13.90 -10.97 1.17
CA LYS A 108 13.70 -12.43 1.25
C LYS A 108 12.22 -12.80 1.15
N LEU A 109 11.33 -12.04 1.80
CA LEU A 109 9.89 -12.25 1.65
C LEU A 109 9.45 -12.00 0.21
N ARG A 110 9.87 -10.90 -0.41
CA ARG A 110 9.48 -10.59 -1.81
C ARG A 110 9.91 -11.70 -2.76
N ARG A 111 11.15 -12.20 -2.65
CA ARG A 111 11.62 -13.34 -3.45
C ARG A 111 10.78 -14.60 -3.24
N LEU A 112 10.36 -14.87 -2.01
CA LEU A 112 9.46 -15.99 -1.72
C LEU A 112 8.10 -15.79 -2.39
N LEU A 113 7.51 -14.60 -2.30
CA LEU A 113 6.24 -14.29 -2.95
C LEU A 113 6.33 -14.41 -4.48
N GLU A 114 7.42 -13.97 -5.08
CA GLU A 114 7.71 -14.09 -6.52
C GLU A 114 7.90 -15.55 -6.93
N GLN A 115 8.73 -16.29 -6.20
CA GLN A 115 9.04 -17.70 -6.48
C GLN A 115 7.80 -18.58 -6.51
N HIS A 116 6.84 -18.31 -5.62
CA HIS A 116 5.59 -19.06 -5.52
C HIS A 116 4.40 -18.35 -6.18
N GLN A 117 4.63 -17.26 -6.93
CA GLN A 117 3.59 -16.48 -7.63
C GLN A 117 2.44 -16.03 -6.72
N LEU A 118 2.74 -15.79 -5.44
CA LEU A 118 1.73 -15.48 -4.43
C LEU A 118 1.17 -14.06 -4.56
N GLY A 119 1.82 -13.14 -5.27
CA GLY A 119 1.36 -11.77 -5.43
C GLY A 119 -0.04 -11.69 -6.05
N GLN A 120 -0.30 -12.48 -7.10
CA GLN A 120 -1.62 -12.52 -7.75
C GLN A 120 -2.68 -13.16 -6.83
N ALA A 121 -2.32 -14.21 -6.12
CA ALA A 121 -3.21 -14.87 -5.16
C ALA A 121 -3.59 -13.94 -3.99
N ILE A 122 -2.63 -13.17 -3.46
CA ILE A 122 -2.87 -12.12 -2.45
C ILE A 122 -3.88 -11.10 -2.97
N LEU A 123 -3.67 -10.58 -4.19
CA LEU A 123 -4.58 -9.61 -4.81
C LEU A 123 -5.99 -10.17 -4.97
N GLN A 124 -6.12 -11.42 -5.41
CA GLN A 124 -7.42 -12.10 -5.53
C GLN A 124 -8.13 -12.26 -4.18
N GLN A 125 -7.40 -12.62 -3.13
CA GLN A 125 -7.97 -12.72 -1.77
C GLN A 125 -8.47 -11.38 -1.25
N ILE A 126 -7.70 -10.30 -1.48
CA ILE A 126 -8.11 -8.95 -1.08
C ILE A 126 -9.34 -8.51 -1.86
N ASN A 127 -9.33 -8.65 -3.19
CA ASN A 127 -10.45 -8.25 -4.04
C ASN A 127 -11.73 -9.05 -3.71
N GLY A 128 -11.60 -10.36 -3.48
CA GLY A 128 -12.70 -11.20 -3.03
C GLY A 128 -13.30 -10.70 -1.72
N HIS A 129 -12.46 -10.45 -0.73
CA HIS A 129 -12.89 -9.93 0.56
C HIS A 129 -13.57 -8.55 0.46
N LEU A 130 -12.99 -7.61 -0.30
CA LEU A 130 -13.59 -6.30 -0.53
C LEU A 130 -14.95 -6.40 -1.24
N SER A 131 -15.06 -7.34 -2.19
CA SER A 131 -16.33 -7.63 -2.87
C SER A 131 -17.39 -8.19 -1.93
N GLU A 132 -17.01 -9.13 -1.03
CA GLU A 132 -17.89 -9.68 0.01
C GLU A 132 -18.41 -8.60 0.96
N GLN A 133 -17.58 -7.60 1.27
CA GLN A 133 -17.92 -6.47 2.12
C GLN A 133 -18.66 -5.34 1.38
N GLY A 134 -18.89 -5.46 0.07
CA GLY A 134 -19.51 -4.41 -0.74
C GLY A 134 -18.63 -3.15 -0.90
N LEU A 135 -17.33 -3.25 -0.63
CA LEU A 135 -16.37 -2.15 -0.73
C LEU A 135 -15.73 -2.02 -2.11
N LEU A 136 -15.94 -3.00 -2.98
CA LEU A 136 -15.45 -2.98 -4.35
C LEU A 136 -16.55 -2.45 -5.28
N MET A 137 -16.28 -1.34 -5.93
CA MET A 137 -17.18 -0.84 -7.00
C MET A 137 -17.04 -1.76 -8.22
N ARG A 138 -18.12 -2.45 -8.57
CA ARG A 138 -18.16 -3.38 -9.71
C ARG A 138 -18.47 -2.71 -11.03
N GLU A 139 -19.05 -1.51 -11.00
CA GLU A 139 -19.45 -0.72 -12.17
C GLU A 139 -19.00 0.72 -11.97
N GLY A 140 -18.36 1.25 -12.97
CA GLY A 140 -17.91 2.63 -13.04
C GLY A 140 -16.59 2.74 -13.80
N THR A 141 -16.65 3.40 -14.96
CA THR A 141 -15.45 3.82 -15.65
C THR A 141 -14.99 5.12 -15.00
N MET A 142 -13.86 5.12 -14.27
CA MET A 142 -13.19 6.38 -13.93
C MET A 142 -12.56 6.89 -15.22
N ILE A 143 -13.25 7.81 -15.88
CA ILE A 143 -12.65 8.59 -16.97
C ILE A 143 -11.94 9.75 -16.26
N ASP A 144 -10.62 9.67 -16.17
CA ASP A 144 -9.82 10.86 -15.87
C ASP A 144 -9.97 11.78 -17.09
N ALA A 145 -10.55 12.96 -16.87
CA ALA A 145 -10.71 13.96 -17.89
C ALA A 145 -9.35 14.56 -18.26
N THR A 146 -8.49 13.76 -18.88
CA THR A 146 -7.27 14.25 -19.51
C THR A 146 -7.70 14.99 -20.76
N ILE A 147 -7.49 16.31 -20.76
CA ILE A 147 -7.71 17.12 -21.97
C ILE A 147 -6.61 16.72 -22.97
N VAL A 148 -6.98 15.88 -23.92
CA VAL A 148 -6.12 15.58 -25.08
C VAL A 148 -6.21 16.78 -26.01
N ALA A 149 -5.12 17.54 -26.14
CA ALA A 149 -5.04 18.64 -27.09
C ALA A 149 -5.09 18.07 -28.52
N ALA A 150 -6.20 18.23 -29.20
CA ALA A 150 -6.29 17.91 -30.62
C ALA A 150 -5.60 18.99 -31.47
N PRO A 151 -4.95 18.63 -32.58
CA PRO A 151 -4.41 19.62 -33.49
C PRO A 151 -5.54 20.53 -34.01
N SER A 152 -5.26 21.84 -34.12
CA SER A 152 -6.26 22.80 -34.59
C SER A 152 -6.81 22.37 -35.94
N SER A 153 -8.12 22.48 -36.11
CA SER A 153 -8.91 22.02 -37.30
C SER A 153 -8.37 22.47 -38.64
N THR A 154 -7.63 23.58 -38.69
CA THR A 154 -7.08 24.17 -39.92
C THR A 154 -5.80 23.46 -40.44
N LYS A 155 -5.27 22.47 -39.68
CA LYS A 155 -4.04 21.73 -40.04
C LYS A 155 -4.30 20.24 -40.36
N ASN A 156 -5.54 19.79 -40.35
CA ASN A 156 -5.87 18.44 -40.80
C ASN A 156 -5.92 18.38 -42.34
N GLN A 157 -5.74 17.19 -42.90
CA GLN A 157 -5.70 16.99 -44.36
C GLN A 157 -7.01 17.35 -45.08
N ALA A 158 -8.12 17.37 -44.37
CA ALA A 158 -9.44 17.67 -44.87
C ALA A 158 -9.81 19.18 -44.72
N GLY A 159 -9.06 19.97 -43.96
CA GLY A 159 -9.31 21.40 -43.71
C GLY A 159 -10.66 21.70 -43.03
N SER A 160 -11.37 20.68 -42.56
CA SER A 160 -12.70 20.79 -41.95
C SER A 160 -12.63 20.56 -40.43
N ARG A 161 -13.52 21.25 -39.73
CA ARG A 161 -13.65 21.18 -38.27
C ARG A 161 -14.42 19.90 -37.91
N ASP A 162 -13.91 19.12 -36.97
CA ASP A 162 -14.62 17.98 -36.42
C ASP A 162 -15.86 18.49 -35.64
N PRO A 163 -17.08 18.07 -36.00
CA PRO A 163 -18.30 18.55 -35.36
C PRO A 163 -18.44 18.10 -33.89
N GLU A 164 -17.74 17.06 -33.45
CA GLU A 164 -17.79 16.56 -32.08
C GLU A 164 -16.84 17.27 -31.14
N MET A 165 -15.90 18.07 -31.65
CA MET A 165 -14.92 18.78 -30.87
C MET A 165 -15.38 20.19 -30.46
N HIS A 166 -15.20 20.47 -29.16
CA HIS A 166 -15.57 21.75 -28.53
C HIS A 166 -14.39 22.51 -27.97
N GLN A 167 -14.56 23.82 -27.79
CA GLN A 167 -13.55 24.67 -27.15
C GLN A 167 -13.79 24.70 -25.63
N THR A 168 -12.76 24.43 -24.85
CA THR A 168 -12.80 24.51 -23.39
C THR A 168 -11.70 25.45 -22.88
N LYS A 169 -12.02 26.32 -21.91
CA LYS A 169 -11.09 27.25 -21.31
C LYS A 169 -10.58 26.68 -19.98
N LYS A 170 -9.26 26.50 -19.84
CA LYS A 170 -8.62 26.13 -18.58
C LYS A 170 -7.61 27.23 -18.17
N GLY A 171 -7.96 27.99 -17.16
CA GLY A 171 -7.20 29.19 -16.81
C GLY A 171 -7.30 30.26 -17.90
N ASN A 172 -6.16 30.77 -18.38
CA ASN A 172 -6.09 31.73 -19.48
C ASN A 172 -5.87 31.11 -20.86
N GLN A 173 -5.85 29.79 -20.97
CA GLN A 173 -5.60 29.08 -22.23
C GLN A 173 -6.86 28.40 -22.74
N TRP A 174 -7.07 28.47 -24.06
CA TRP A 174 -8.12 27.76 -24.75
C TRP A 174 -7.58 26.43 -25.30
N HIS A 175 -8.29 25.36 -25.00
CA HIS A 175 -8.01 24.02 -25.52
C HIS A 175 -9.14 23.60 -26.45
N PHE A 176 -8.78 22.94 -27.53
CA PHE A 176 -9.70 22.37 -28.50
C PHE A 176 -9.54 20.86 -28.48
N GLY A 177 -10.61 20.13 -28.23
CA GLY A 177 -10.62 18.67 -28.13
C GLY A 177 -11.98 18.14 -27.67
N LEU A 178 -12.05 16.83 -27.48
CA LEU A 178 -13.16 16.13 -26.85
C LEU A 178 -13.20 16.36 -25.36
#